data_f66f7a34e4264801a4d41b600dd1528d
#
_entry.id   f66f7a34e4264801a4d41b600dd1528d
#
_cell.length_a   1.000
_cell.length_b   1.000
_cell.length_c   1.000
_cell.angle_alpha   90.00
_cell.angle_beta   90.00
_cell.angle_gamma   90.00
#
_symmetry.space_group_name_H-M   'P 1'
#
loop_
_entity.id
_entity.type
_entity.pdbx_description
1 polymer ?
#
loop_
_entity_poly.entity_id
_entity_poly.type
_entity_poly.pdbx_seq_one_letter_code
_entity_poly.pdbx_strand_id
1 'polypeptide(L)'
;MQRLVVDTNVLVAGLLTTEQASPTARIVDGLLNGRVLFLLSPSLLAEYRAVLLRPKLRALHGLGESEVERLLTELTANALWCVPKETWTAPDPNDDHLWALLDQEPDALLVTGDRLLLEKPHSNGRVVRPVEYIQGFAG
;
A
#
# COMPACT_ATOMS: atom_id res chain seq x y z
N MET A 1 -7.74 -4.57 15.69
CA MET A 1 -7.90 -4.56 14.23
C MET A 1 -6.53 -4.47 13.56
N GLN A 2 -6.31 -5.25 12.53
CA GLN A 2 -5.03 -5.28 11.83
C GLN A 2 -4.76 -3.98 11.11
N ARG A 3 -3.54 -3.45 11.25
CA ARG A 3 -3.08 -2.27 10.50
C ARG A 3 -2.27 -2.72 9.32
N LEU A 4 -2.55 -2.14 8.15
CA LEU A 4 -1.85 -2.50 6.92
C LEU A 4 -0.85 -1.43 6.50
N VAL A 5 0.20 -1.89 5.83
CA VAL A 5 1.01 -1.06 4.93
C VAL A 5 0.77 -1.64 3.54
N VAL A 6 0.24 -0.83 2.63
CA VAL A 6 -0.13 -1.29 1.29
C VAL A 6 0.92 -0.81 0.29
N ASP A 7 1.67 -1.76 -0.27
CA ASP A 7 2.69 -1.43 -1.26
C ASP A 7 2.05 -0.85 -2.52
N THR A 8 2.77 0.04 -3.18
CA THR A 8 2.27 0.77 -4.34
C THR A 8 1.72 -0.15 -5.43
N ASN A 9 2.36 -1.30 -5.67
CA ASN A 9 1.89 -2.24 -6.70
C ASN A 9 0.48 -2.77 -6.41
N VAL A 10 0.11 -2.90 -5.14
CA VAL A 10 -1.22 -3.37 -4.74
C VAL A 10 -2.26 -2.28 -5.01
N LEU A 11 -1.94 -1.03 -4.67
CA LEU A 11 -2.82 0.10 -4.96
C LEU A 11 -3.07 0.22 -6.46
N VAL A 12 -2.00 0.18 -7.25
CA VAL A 12 -2.10 0.28 -8.71
C VAL A 12 -2.94 -0.87 -9.27
N ALA A 13 -2.66 -2.11 -8.85
CA ALA A 13 -3.41 -3.26 -9.33
C ALA A 13 -4.91 -3.15 -9.00
N GLY A 14 -5.24 -2.69 -7.81
CA GLY A 14 -6.64 -2.51 -7.40
C GLY A 14 -7.36 -1.44 -8.20
N LEU A 15 -6.64 -0.38 -8.60
CA LEU A 15 -7.23 0.68 -9.42
C LEU A 15 -7.37 0.27 -10.88
N LEU A 16 -6.51 -0.60 -11.39
CA LEU A 16 -6.53 -1.00 -12.79
C LEU A 16 -7.46 -2.18 -13.08
N THR A 17 -7.74 -3.02 -12.10
CA THR A 17 -8.54 -4.22 -12.34
C THR A 17 -10.01 -3.87 -12.60
N THR A 18 -10.63 -4.64 -13.51
CA THR A 18 -12.07 -4.58 -13.75
C THR A 18 -12.84 -5.56 -12.88
N GLU A 19 -12.13 -6.46 -12.19
CA GLU A 19 -12.72 -7.46 -11.30
C GLU A 19 -12.94 -6.89 -9.91
N GLN A 20 -14.18 -6.49 -9.60
CA GLN A 20 -14.54 -5.90 -8.32
C GLN A 20 -14.30 -6.84 -7.13
N ALA A 21 -14.37 -8.14 -7.37
CA ALA A 21 -14.17 -9.15 -6.33
C ALA A 21 -12.70 -9.55 -6.16
N SER A 22 -11.76 -8.98 -6.95
CA SER A 22 -10.36 -9.33 -6.82
C SER A 22 -9.80 -8.87 -5.47
N PRO A 23 -8.80 -9.57 -4.93
CA PRO A 23 -8.19 -9.18 -3.66
C PRO A 23 -7.70 -7.73 -3.64
N THR A 24 -7.03 -7.29 -4.71
CA THR A 24 -6.51 -5.91 -4.77
C THR A 24 -7.62 -4.87 -4.81
N ALA A 25 -8.69 -5.11 -5.56
CA ALA A 25 -9.83 -4.21 -5.62
C ALA A 25 -10.52 -4.11 -4.25
N ARG A 26 -10.68 -5.23 -3.58
CA ARG A 26 -11.31 -5.26 -2.24
C ARG A 26 -10.47 -4.50 -1.22
N ILE A 27 -9.16 -4.61 -1.28
CA ILE A 27 -8.26 -3.86 -0.41
C ILE A 27 -8.41 -2.36 -0.66
N VAL A 28 -8.33 -1.93 -1.92
CA VAL A 28 -8.44 -0.51 -2.27
C VAL A 28 -9.79 0.06 -1.82
N ASP A 29 -10.87 -0.67 -2.06
CA ASP A 29 -12.20 -0.26 -1.60
C ASP A 29 -12.23 -0.10 -0.08
N GLY A 30 -11.61 -1.01 0.65
CA GLY A 30 -11.52 -0.94 2.11
C GLY A 30 -10.74 0.27 2.61
N LEU A 31 -9.66 0.65 1.90
CA LEU A 31 -8.89 1.85 2.22
C LEU A 31 -9.73 3.12 2.04
N LEU A 32 -10.51 3.17 0.97
CA LEU A 32 -11.30 4.37 0.62
C LEU A 32 -12.56 4.52 1.46
N ASN A 33 -13.16 3.41 1.90
CA ASN A 33 -14.39 3.47 2.68
C ASN A 33 -14.18 3.38 4.20
N GLY A 34 -12.93 3.34 4.65
CA GLY A 34 -12.61 3.34 6.07
C GLY A 34 -12.75 2.00 6.77
N ARG A 35 -12.99 0.91 6.06
CA ARG A 35 -13.09 -0.43 6.66
C ARG A 35 -11.74 -1.03 7.02
N VAL A 36 -10.68 -0.59 6.36
CA VAL A 36 -9.33 -1.10 6.55
C VAL A 36 -8.49 -0.01 7.20
N LEU A 37 -7.88 -0.32 8.34
CA LEU A 37 -6.90 0.56 8.95
C LEU A 37 -5.57 0.41 8.23
N PHE A 38 -4.97 1.50 7.82
CA PHE A 38 -3.70 1.45 7.13
C PHE A 38 -2.81 2.63 7.51
N LEU A 39 -1.51 2.39 7.43
CA LEU A 39 -0.49 3.38 7.72
C LEU A 39 -0.08 4.08 6.44
N LEU A 40 0.20 5.36 6.55
CA LEU A 40 0.71 6.14 5.43
C LEU A 40 1.79 7.07 5.93
N SER A 41 2.92 7.08 5.24
CA SER A 41 4.04 7.96 5.53
C SER A 41 4.22 8.97 4.40
N PRO A 42 4.99 10.05 4.64
CA PRO A 42 5.33 10.97 3.55
C PRO A 42 5.98 10.27 2.37
N SER A 43 6.89 9.32 2.63
CA SER A 43 7.59 8.59 1.56
C SER A 43 6.63 7.70 0.76
N LEU A 44 5.74 6.99 1.44
CA LEU A 44 4.79 6.11 0.75
C LEU A 44 3.78 6.92 -0.06
N LEU A 45 3.30 8.02 0.50
CA LEU A 45 2.38 8.90 -0.23
C LEU A 45 3.06 9.49 -1.48
N ALA A 46 4.32 9.90 -1.35
CA ALA A 46 5.08 10.43 -2.48
C ALA A 46 5.27 9.36 -3.57
N GLU A 47 5.49 8.11 -3.18
CA GLU A 47 5.61 7.02 -4.13
C GLU A 47 4.28 6.73 -4.84
N TYR A 48 3.19 6.71 -4.11
CA TYR A 48 1.85 6.56 -4.72
C TYR A 48 1.64 7.63 -5.78
N ARG A 49 1.91 8.90 -5.42
CA ARG A 49 1.74 10.02 -6.35
C ARG A 49 2.62 9.86 -7.59
N ALA A 50 3.91 9.60 -7.38
CA ALA A 50 4.87 9.51 -8.49
C ALA A 50 4.48 8.40 -9.46
N VAL A 51 4.08 7.24 -8.94
CA VAL A 51 3.71 6.09 -9.79
C VAL A 51 2.40 6.35 -10.53
N LEU A 52 1.38 6.86 -9.84
CA LEU A 52 0.07 7.09 -10.45
C LEU A 52 0.10 8.18 -11.53
N LEU A 53 1.05 9.11 -11.43
CA LEU A 53 1.19 10.18 -12.42
C LEU A 53 2.10 9.81 -13.59
N ARG A 54 2.70 8.61 -13.61
CA ARG A 54 3.50 8.17 -14.75
C ARG A 54 2.61 8.10 -15.99
N PRO A 55 3.06 8.65 -17.14
CA PRO A 55 2.24 8.68 -18.35
C PRO A 55 1.68 7.32 -18.75
N LYS A 56 2.49 6.28 -18.63
CA LYS A 56 2.09 4.92 -18.97
C LYS A 56 0.94 4.42 -18.10
N LEU A 57 0.96 4.74 -16.80
CA LEU A 57 -0.12 4.35 -15.89
C LEU A 57 -1.34 5.23 -16.06
N ARG A 58 -1.18 6.51 -16.33
CA ARG A 58 -2.29 7.41 -16.61
C ARG A 58 -3.09 6.96 -17.82
N ALA A 59 -2.41 6.43 -18.82
CA ALA A 59 -3.08 5.87 -20.00
C ALA A 59 -3.92 4.64 -19.65
N LEU A 60 -3.52 3.87 -18.63
CA LEU A 60 -4.22 2.66 -18.22
C LEU A 60 -5.39 2.95 -17.28
N HIS A 61 -5.21 3.77 -16.24
CA HIS A 61 -6.28 4.03 -15.27
C HIS A 61 -7.23 5.15 -15.71
N GLY A 62 -6.82 5.96 -16.69
CA GLY A 62 -7.69 7.01 -17.24
C GLY A 62 -7.96 8.20 -16.34
N LEU A 63 -7.29 8.29 -15.18
CA LEU A 63 -7.49 9.39 -14.26
C LEU A 63 -6.62 10.58 -14.63
N GLY A 64 -7.19 11.78 -14.58
CA GLY A 64 -6.44 13.01 -14.74
C GLY A 64 -5.67 13.34 -13.47
N GLU A 65 -4.77 14.32 -13.57
CA GLU A 65 -3.94 14.74 -12.45
C GLU A 65 -4.78 15.16 -11.23
N SER A 66 -5.84 15.94 -11.46
CA SER A 66 -6.71 16.38 -10.36
C SER A 66 -7.46 15.22 -9.71
N GLU A 67 -7.83 14.22 -10.49
CA GLU A 67 -8.49 13.03 -9.97
C GLU A 67 -7.53 12.17 -9.14
N VAL A 68 -6.28 12.06 -9.56
CA VAL A 68 -5.24 11.39 -8.77
C VAL A 68 -5.04 12.11 -7.43
N GLU A 69 -4.94 13.44 -7.46
CA GLU A 69 -4.78 14.21 -6.22
C GLU A 69 -5.98 14.07 -5.30
N ARG A 70 -7.19 13.99 -5.84
CA ARG A 70 -8.39 13.73 -5.03
C ARG A 70 -8.35 12.36 -4.38
N LEU A 71 -7.94 11.33 -5.13
CA LEU A 71 -7.77 9.97 -4.60
C LEU A 71 -6.78 9.95 -3.46
N LEU A 72 -5.62 10.60 -3.64
CA LEU A 72 -4.59 10.65 -2.60
C LEU A 72 -5.08 11.41 -1.36
N THR A 73 -5.88 12.44 -1.53
CA THR A 73 -6.49 13.17 -0.43
C THR A 73 -7.44 12.26 0.36
N GLU A 74 -8.26 11.49 -0.32
CA GLU A 74 -9.17 10.54 0.33
C GLU A 74 -8.40 9.46 1.08
N LEU A 75 -7.35 8.91 0.49
CA LEU A 75 -6.49 7.93 1.16
C LEU A 75 -5.87 8.53 2.43
N THR A 76 -5.32 9.73 2.32
CA THR A 76 -4.69 10.40 3.46
C THR A 76 -5.71 10.67 4.58
N ALA A 77 -6.92 11.04 4.22
CA ALA A 77 -7.98 11.31 5.20
C ALA A 77 -8.36 10.07 6.01
N ASN A 78 -8.25 8.89 5.42
CA ASN A 78 -8.59 7.63 6.06
C ASN A 78 -7.39 6.92 6.70
N ALA A 79 -6.19 7.37 6.45
CA ALA A 79 -4.96 6.71 6.89
C ALA A 79 -4.58 7.09 8.31
N LEU A 80 -3.79 6.21 8.92
CA LEU A 80 -3.05 6.52 10.14
C LEU A 80 -1.70 7.08 9.71
N TRP A 81 -1.50 8.37 9.91
CA TRP A 81 -0.30 9.06 9.46
C TRP A 81 0.88 8.70 10.38
N CYS A 82 1.98 8.27 9.78
CA CYS A 82 3.18 7.86 10.50
C CYS A 82 4.41 8.45 9.83
N VAL A 83 5.27 9.08 10.64
CA VAL A 83 6.55 9.58 10.17
C VAL A 83 7.64 8.78 10.89
N PRO A 84 8.18 7.71 10.30
CA PRO A 84 9.18 6.88 10.93
C PRO A 84 10.47 7.65 11.17
N LYS A 85 11.14 7.37 12.31
CA LYS A 85 12.36 8.06 12.68
C LYS A 85 13.60 7.47 12.01
N GLU A 86 13.59 6.18 11.75
CA GLU A 86 14.75 5.47 11.22
C GLU A 86 14.36 4.62 10.03
N THR A 87 15.32 4.42 9.14
CA THR A 87 15.15 3.52 8.00
C THR A 87 16.04 2.30 8.20
N TRP A 88 15.50 1.13 7.94
CA TRP A 88 16.24 -0.12 7.94
C TRP A 88 16.46 -0.57 6.52
N THR A 89 17.46 -1.43 6.32
CA THR A 89 17.81 -1.89 4.97
C THR A 89 16.85 -2.97 4.51
N ALA A 90 16.02 -2.65 3.54
CA ALA A 90 15.19 -3.61 2.82
C ALA A 90 16.03 -4.32 1.75
N PRO A 91 15.55 -5.43 1.18
CA PRO A 91 16.23 -6.10 0.06
C PRO A 91 16.49 -5.15 -1.12
N ASP A 92 15.56 -4.23 -1.39
CA ASP A 92 15.74 -3.16 -2.37
C ASP A 92 15.73 -1.83 -1.60
N PRO A 93 16.76 -0.97 -1.74
CA PRO A 93 16.80 0.31 -1.04
C PRO A 93 15.60 1.22 -1.31
N ASN A 94 14.93 1.08 -2.45
CA ASN A 94 13.72 1.85 -2.75
C ASN A 94 12.57 1.49 -1.83
N ASP A 95 12.64 0.34 -1.15
CA ASP A 95 11.61 -0.15 -0.22
C ASP A 95 11.97 0.08 1.24
N ASP A 96 13.08 0.77 1.53
CA ASP A 96 13.49 1.04 2.92
C ASP A 96 12.39 1.73 3.72
N HIS A 97 11.62 2.62 3.07
CA HIS A 97 10.53 3.32 3.73
C HIS A 97 9.42 2.38 4.21
N LEU A 98 9.23 1.25 3.55
CA LEU A 98 8.27 0.23 3.97
C LEU A 98 8.76 -0.48 5.24
N TRP A 99 10.05 -0.83 5.28
CA TRP A 99 10.68 -1.41 6.47
C TRP A 99 10.62 -0.46 7.65
N ALA A 100 10.82 0.84 7.41
CA ALA A 100 10.72 1.84 8.45
C ALA A 100 9.33 1.88 9.10
N LEU A 101 8.28 1.75 8.29
CA LEU A 101 6.91 1.67 8.81
C LEU A 101 6.69 0.42 9.65
N LEU A 102 7.18 -0.73 9.18
CA LEU A 102 7.05 -1.99 9.91
C LEU A 102 7.82 -1.96 11.24
N ASP A 103 8.98 -1.29 11.27
CA ASP A 103 9.73 -1.12 12.51
C ASP A 103 8.99 -0.24 13.50
N GLN A 104 8.36 0.82 13.01
CA GLN A 104 7.61 1.75 13.84
C GLN A 104 6.33 1.11 14.40
N GLU A 105 5.73 0.21 13.65
CA GLU A 105 4.47 -0.46 14.01
C GLU A 105 4.67 -1.97 13.87
N PRO A 106 5.19 -2.65 14.92
CA PRO A 106 5.53 -4.08 14.83
C PRO A 106 4.36 -5.01 14.53
N ASP A 107 3.14 -4.58 14.83
CA ASP A 107 1.94 -5.37 14.56
C ASP A 107 1.37 -5.15 13.16
N ALA A 108 2.00 -4.27 12.37
CA ALA A 108 1.53 -3.97 11.03
C ALA A 108 1.81 -5.13 10.07
N LEU A 109 1.00 -5.19 9.03
CA LEU A 109 1.06 -6.20 8.01
C LEU A 109 1.33 -5.51 6.66
N LEU A 110 2.45 -5.85 6.03
CA LEU A 110 2.74 -5.35 4.68
C LEU A 110 2.05 -6.22 3.65
N VAL A 111 1.22 -5.61 2.83
CA VAL A 111 0.56 -6.29 1.72
C VAL A 111 1.25 -5.89 0.44
N THR A 112 1.82 -6.84 -0.27
CA THR A 112 2.62 -6.59 -1.47
C THR A 112 2.48 -7.73 -2.47
N GLY A 113 2.68 -7.40 -3.76
CA GLY A 113 2.85 -8.37 -4.81
C GLY A 113 4.33 -8.57 -5.19
N ASP A 114 5.24 -7.85 -4.54
CA ASP A 114 6.66 -7.93 -4.84
C ASP A 114 7.26 -9.23 -4.30
N ARG A 115 7.71 -10.07 -5.23
CA ARG A 115 8.26 -11.37 -4.92
C ARG A 115 9.47 -11.29 -3.99
N LEU A 116 10.35 -10.31 -4.18
CA LEU A 116 11.55 -10.16 -3.35
C LEU A 116 11.18 -9.88 -1.89
N LEU A 117 10.20 -9.03 -1.65
CA LEU A 117 9.74 -8.72 -0.30
C LEU A 117 9.06 -9.91 0.36
N LEU A 118 8.35 -10.71 -0.43
CA LEU A 118 7.70 -11.94 0.06
C LEU A 118 8.72 -13.02 0.41
N GLU A 119 9.79 -13.15 -0.35
CA GLU A 119 10.85 -14.14 -0.13
C GLU A 119 11.80 -13.75 0.99
N LYS A 120 12.01 -12.46 1.21
CA LYS A 120 12.91 -11.92 2.25
C LYS A 120 12.14 -10.94 3.13
N PRO A 121 11.20 -11.45 3.95
CA PRO A 121 10.33 -10.57 4.73
C PRO A 121 11.07 -9.90 5.87
N HIS A 122 10.50 -8.81 6.33
CA HIS A 122 10.97 -8.08 7.50
C HIS A 122 10.87 -8.98 8.75
N SER A 123 11.90 -8.95 9.59
CA SER A 123 11.97 -9.85 10.75
C SER A 123 10.92 -9.58 11.82
N ASN A 124 10.53 -8.32 12.01
CA ASN A 124 9.55 -7.91 13.01
C ASN A 124 8.16 -7.67 12.42
N GLY A 125 8.08 -7.48 11.11
CA GLY A 125 6.82 -7.28 10.42
C GLY A 125 6.38 -8.53 9.69
N ARG A 126 5.14 -8.56 9.27
CA ARG A 126 4.59 -9.65 8.47
C ARG A 126 4.38 -9.15 7.05
N VAL A 127 4.71 -10.00 6.09
CA VAL A 127 4.60 -9.65 4.66
C VAL A 127 3.73 -10.71 3.99
N VAL A 128 2.63 -10.27 3.38
CA VAL A 128 1.67 -11.18 2.74
C VAL A 128 1.24 -10.67 1.39
N ARG A 129 0.74 -11.57 0.56
CA ARG A 129 0.13 -11.22 -0.71
C ARG A 129 -1.31 -10.75 -0.49
N PRO A 130 -1.88 -9.98 -1.43
CA PRO A 130 -3.28 -9.53 -1.32
C PRO A 130 -4.27 -10.66 -1.07
N VAL A 131 -4.14 -11.77 -1.79
CA VAL A 131 -5.04 -12.90 -1.63
C VAL A 131 -4.94 -13.53 -0.23
N GLU A 132 -3.74 -13.59 0.31
CA GLU A 132 -3.52 -14.13 1.67
C GLU A 132 -4.18 -13.23 2.72
N TYR A 133 -4.06 -11.92 2.55
CA TYR A 133 -4.71 -10.98 3.44
C TYR A 133 -6.24 -11.16 3.43
N ILE A 134 -6.84 -11.21 2.24
CA ILE A 134 -8.28 -11.35 2.10
C ILE A 134 -8.77 -12.66 2.72
N GLN A 135 -8.05 -13.76 2.51
CA GLN A 135 -8.45 -15.07 3.02
C GLN A 135 -8.25 -15.23 4.52
N GLY A 136 -7.18 -14.67 5.06
CA GLY A 136 -6.77 -14.95 6.44
C GLY A 136 -6.95 -13.81 7.43
N PHE A 137 -7.02 -12.57 6.96
CA PHE A 137 -6.95 -11.40 7.83
C PHE A 137 -8.10 -10.41 7.67
N ALA A 138 -8.83 -10.47 6.57
CA ALA A 138 -9.91 -9.52 6.30
C ALA A 138 -11.24 -9.90 6.95
N GLY A 139 -11.24 -10.83 7.82
CA GLY A 139 -12.33 -11.35 8.66
C GLY A 139 -13.71 -10.78 8.52
#